data_15e0e12a789d8e2863719b001996467e
#
_entry.id   15e0e12a789d8e2863719b001996467e
#
_cell.length_a   1.000
_cell.length_b   1.000
_cell.length_c   1.000
_cell.angle_alpha   90.00
_cell.angle_beta   90.00
_cell.angle_gamma   90.00
#
_symmetry.space_group_name_H-M   'P 1'
#
loop_
_entity.id
_entity.type
_entity.pdbx_description
1 polymer ?
#
loop_
_entity_poly.entity_id
_entity_poly.type
_entity_poly.pdbx_seq_one_letter_code
_entity_poly.pdbx_strand_id
1 'polypeptide(L)'
;MNNIEIREQTDKYYLPVFGRYPLALTHGKGCMVYDADGEGYLDFLAGIAVNSLGYAHPALVKAISEQAGKIMHCSNVFYTDVQARAVKLISEATGFDRVFLANCGAEANEGAIKLARKYGHSKNDGKYRIITAVHSFHGRTMMTVTATGQPKYQQGYEPLPAGFDYVSYGDLEALKEVMDEDVCCVMLEPIQGEGGVHVPSDEYLQGARALCDKYDALLIFDEIQSGVGRTGQWFAYMHTGIKPDVLTFAKGIGGGFPTGGFCVDEKLAHVFKPGDHGGTFGGNALACAAIEAALTTIKEEGLVEAAAEKGKYFMGKLQELKAKYPEKVTEVRGRGLILGMELCKPGGAVVEHCLKDHVIVNCTAGNVIRLVPPLIVTEKEIDTAVAALDAALAEF
;
A
#
# COMPACT_ATOMS: atom_id res chain seq x y z
N MET A 1 -1.13 21.81 24.14
CA MET A 1 -0.71 22.53 22.92
C MET A 1 -1.88 22.54 21.95
N ASN A 2 -2.18 23.70 21.36
CA ASN A 2 -3.18 23.83 20.31
C ASN A 2 -2.58 23.49 18.92
N ASN A 3 -3.41 23.52 17.87
CA ASN A 3 -2.98 23.22 16.49
C ASN A 3 -1.78 24.06 16.04
N ILE A 4 -1.79 25.37 16.35
CA ILE A 4 -0.73 26.31 15.92
C ILE A 4 0.59 25.97 16.62
N GLU A 5 0.58 25.81 17.93
CA GLU A 5 1.77 25.50 18.74
C GLU A 5 2.43 24.19 18.32
N ILE A 6 1.64 23.12 18.04
CA ILE A 6 2.16 21.83 17.59
C ILE A 6 2.81 21.96 16.22
N ARG A 7 2.17 22.69 15.30
CA ARG A 7 2.69 22.91 13.94
C ARG A 7 3.99 23.70 13.97
N GLU A 8 4.02 24.82 14.66
CA GLU A 8 5.23 25.66 14.79
C GLU A 8 6.39 24.89 15.43
N GLN A 9 6.12 24.11 16.49
CA GLN A 9 7.15 23.28 17.11
C GLN A 9 7.64 22.18 16.17
N THR A 10 6.73 21.52 15.45
CA THR A 10 7.08 20.49 14.49
C THR A 10 7.91 21.05 13.34
N ASP A 11 7.48 22.15 12.75
CA ASP A 11 8.18 22.77 11.60
C ASP A 11 9.57 23.31 12.01
N LYS A 12 9.76 23.68 13.27
CA LYS A 12 11.06 24.11 13.81
C LYS A 12 12.07 22.96 13.92
N TYR A 13 11.63 21.74 14.27
CA TYR A 13 12.55 20.65 14.62
C TYR A 13 12.53 19.46 13.65
N TYR A 14 11.51 19.33 12.83
CA TYR A 14 11.38 18.23 11.87
C TYR A 14 11.92 18.63 10.50
N LEU A 15 12.65 17.74 9.84
CA LEU A 15 13.16 17.98 8.49
C LEU A 15 11.98 18.19 7.51
N PRO A 16 11.94 19.27 6.69
CA PRO A 16 10.78 19.65 5.89
C PRO A 16 10.66 18.83 4.60
N VAL A 17 10.46 17.51 4.72
CA VAL A 17 10.34 16.58 3.58
C VAL A 17 8.90 16.24 3.21
N PHE A 18 7.91 16.71 3.98
CA PHE A 18 6.49 16.46 3.74
C PHE A 18 5.70 17.76 3.56
N GLY A 19 4.85 17.80 2.52
CA GLY A 19 3.73 18.73 2.48
C GLY A 19 2.66 18.27 3.49
N ARG A 20 2.30 19.12 4.46
CA ARG A 20 1.37 18.76 5.52
C ARG A 20 0.06 19.51 5.40
N TYR A 21 -1.05 18.84 5.75
CA TYR A 21 -2.30 19.53 6.03
C TYR A 21 -2.15 20.42 7.27
N PRO A 22 -2.91 21.52 7.37
CA PRO A 22 -2.80 22.45 8.50
C PRO A 22 -3.49 21.91 9.77
N LEU A 23 -3.37 20.63 10.05
CA LEU A 23 -3.98 19.93 11.18
C LEU A 23 -2.93 19.27 12.06
N ALA A 24 -3.08 19.40 13.38
CA ALA A 24 -2.31 18.67 14.38
C ALA A 24 -3.20 17.62 15.04
N LEU A 25 -3.25 16.41 14.45
CA LEU A 25 -4.08 15.31 14.94
C LEU A 25 -3.54 14.75 16.26
N THR A 26 -4.41 14.49 17.23
CA THR A 26 -4.05 14.02 18.57
C THR A 26 -4.58 12.65 18.90
N HIS A 27 -5.78 12.31 18.45
CA HIS A 27 -6.42 11.02 18.69
C HIS A 27 -7.44 10.70 17.59
N GLY A 28 -7.98 9.49 17.62
CA GLY A 28 -9.01 9.06 16.69
C GLY A 28 -9.82 7.90 17.24
N LYS A 29 -10.97 7.64 16.62
CA LYS A 29 -11.83 6.48 16.91
C LYS A 29 -12.61 6.10 15.65
N GLY A 30 -12.55 4.83 15.26
CA GLY A 30 -13.20 4.38 14.01
C GLY A 30 -12.62 5.12 12.79
N CYS A 31 -13.48 5.72 11.97
CA CYS A 31 -13.07 6.54 10.83
C CYS A 31 -12.83 8.02 11.16
N MET A 32 -13.02 8.43 12.42
CA MET A 32 -12.84 9.82 12.85
C MET A 32 -11.47 10.06 13.46
N VAL A 33 -10.88 11.22 13.14
CA VAL A 33 -9.70 11.78 13.81
C VAL A 33 -10.03 13.14 14.38
N TYR A 34 -9.33 13.54 15.44
CA TYR A 34 -9.54 14.79 16.13
C TYR A 34 -8.24 15.57 16.20
N ASP A 35 -8.33 16.86 15.97
CA ASP A 35 -7.20 17.73 16.09
C ASP A 35 -6.97 18.20 17.53
N ALA A 36 -5.94 19.03 17.73
CA ALA A 36 -5.56 19.54 19.05
C ALA A 36 -6.53 20.59 19.61
N ASP A 37 -7.40 21.15 18.77
CA ASP A 37 -8.42 22.13 19.18
C ASP A 37 -9.78 21.44 19.43
N GLY A 38 -9.85 20.11 19.21
CA GLY A 38 -11.02 19.27 19.49
C GLY A 38 -11.96 19.08 18.31
N GLU A 39 -11.62 19.61 17.13
CA GLU A 39 -12.42 19.44 15.93
C GLU A 39 -12.25 18.02 15.34
N GLY A 40 -13.37 17.42 14.94
CA GLY A 40 -13.41 16.07 14.40
C GLY A 40 -13.43 16.05 12.87
N TYR A 41 -12.66 15.14 12.27
CA TYR A 41 -12.57 14.96 10.82
C TYR A 41 -12.84 13.50 10.44
N LEU A 42 -13.65 13.29 9.42
CA LEU A 42 -13.87 11.98 8.83
C LEU A 42 -12.73 11.66 7.86
N ASP A 43 -12.00 10.57 8.10
CA ASP A 43 -10.76 10.27 7.39
C ASP A 43 -10.95 9.24 6.28
N PHE A 44 -10.85 9.70 5.03
CA PHE A 44 -10.83 8.87 3.82
C PHE A 44 -9.42 8.64 3.24
N LEU A 45 -8.37 8.99 4.02
CA LEU A 45 -6.98 8.72 3.71
C LEU A 45 -6.43 7.53 4.52
N ALA A 46 -6.87 7.36 5.76
CA ALA A 46 -6.49 6.26 6.67
C ALA A 46 -4.98 6.06 6.79
N GLY A 47 -4.20 7.16 6.90
CA GLY A 47 -2.73 7.08 6.92
C GLY A 47 -2.13 6.57 5.61
N ILE A 48 -2.78 6.79 4.49
CA ILE A 48 -2.49 6.24 3.14
C ILE A 48 -2.71 4.72 3.12
N ALA A 49 -3.96 4.30 3.38
CA ALA A 49 -4.41 2.90 3.43
C ALA A 49 -3.71 2.05 4.52
N VAL A 50 -3.26 2.66 5.60
CA VAL A 50 -2.56 1.98 6.71
C VAL A 50 -3.54 1.55 7.80
N ASN A 51 -4.44 2.44 8.22
CA ASN A 51 -5.37 2.19 9.33
C ASN A 51 -6.58 1.38 8.85
N SER A 52 -6.35 0.11 8.50
CA SER A 52 -7.39 -0.78 7.96
C SER A 52 -8.57 -0.98 8.93
N LEU A 53 -8.29 -1.03 10.23
CA LEU A 53 -9.29 -1.14 11.31
C LEU A 53 -9.77 0.22 11.83
N GLY A 54 -9.39 1.33 11.17
CA GLY A 54 -9.60 2.67 11.70
C GLY A 54 -8.71 2.98 12.91
N TYR A 55 -9.11 3.99 13.67
CA TYR A 55 -8.34 4.49 14.81
C TYR A 55 -8.78 3.86 16.12
N ALA A 56 -7.82 3.54 16.97
CA ALA A 56 -8.01 3.01 18.33
C ALA A 56 -8.95 1.78 18.38
N HIS A 57 -8.83 0.87 17.41
CA HIS A 57 -9.64 -0.37 17.42
C HIS A 57 -9.33 -1.19 18.67
N PRO A 58 -10.37 -1.61 19.46
CA PRO A 58 -10.17 -2.23 20.77
C PRO A 58 -9.27 -3.47 20.73
N ALA A 59 -9.44 -4.34 19.72
CA ALA A 59 -8.62 -5.56 19.58
C ALA A 59 -7.15 -5.23 19.37
N LEU A 60 -6.84 -4.25 18.51
CA LEU A 60 -5.47 -3.82 18.21
C LEU A 60 -4.82 -3.16 19.44
N VAL A 61 -5.54 -2.24 20.10
CA VAL A 61 -5.06 -1.57 21.32
C VAL A 61 -4.76 -2.58 22.41
N LYS A 62 -5.67 -3.55 22.64
CA LYS A 62 -5.47 -4.62 23.62
C LYS A 62 -4.23 -5.46 23.30
N ALA A 63 -4.09 -5.95 22.08
CA ALA A 63 -2.98 -6.82 21.70
C ALA A 63 -1.62 -6.13 21.85
N ILE A 64 -1.51 -4.86 21.40
CA ILE A 64 -0.28 -4.07 21.55
C ILE A 64 0.04 -3.82 23.02
N SER A 65 -0.95 -3.40 23.82
CA SER A 65 -0.76 -3.11 25.25
C SER A 65 -0.34 -4.33 26.05
N GLU A 66 -0.99 -5.48 25.81
CA GLU A 66 -0.64 -6.74 26.49
C GLU A 66 0.76 -7.25 26.08
N GLN A 67 1.09 -7.16 24.77
CA GLN A 67 2.41 -7.60 24.28
C GLN A 67 3.52 -6.68 24.75
N ALA A 68 3.29 -5.37 24.86
CA ALA A 68 4.25 -4.41 25.39
C ALA A 68 4.62 -4.73 26.86
N GLY A 69 3.68 -5.26 27.63
CA GLY A 69 3.91 -5.73 29.00
C GLY A 69 4.66 -7.07 29.12
N LYS A 70 4.90 -7.78 28.02
CA LYS A 70 5.62 -9.06 27.99
C LYS A 70 7.02 -8.88 27.43
N ILE A 71 7.12 -8.77 26.12
CA ILE A 71 8.37 -8.59 25.38
C ILE A 71 8.10 -7.81 24.09
N MET A 72 8.80 -6.70 23.87
CA MET A 72 8.66 -5.91 22.64
C MET A 72 9.58 -6.43 21.53
N HIS A 73 10.82 -6.76 21.88
CA HIS A 73 11.86 -7.18 20.95
C HIS A 73 12.86 -8.12 21.61
N CYS A 74 13.33 -9.14 20.89
CA CYS A 74 14.37 -10.07 21.36
C CYS A 74 15.34 -10.51 20.26
N SER A 75 15.32 -9.86 19.06
CA SER A 75 16.05 -10.30 17.87
C SER A 75 15.50 -11.59 17.23
N ASN A 76 15.74 -11.74 15.92
CA ASN A 76 15.36 -12.95 15.15
C ASN A 76 16.31 -14.15 15.38
N VAL A 77 17.25 -14.03 16.31
CA VAL A 77 18.07 -15.19 16.77
C VAL A 77 17.29 -16.09 17.73
N PHE A 78 16.13 -15.63 18.22
CA PHE A 78 15.24 -16.41 19.08
C PHE A 78 13.86 -16.58 18.40
N TYR A 79 13.23 -17.68 18.70
CA TYR A 79 11.81 -17.89 18.34
C TYR A 79 10.89 -17.22 19.37
N THR A 80 9.77 -16.67 18.90
CA THR A 80 8.69 -16.20 19.77
C THR A 80 7.37 -16.82 19.32
N ASP A 81 6.50 -17.11 20.29
CA ASP A 81 5.19 -17.68 20.03
C ASP A 81 4.29 -16.76 19.18
N VAL A 82 4.35 -15.45 19.45
CA VAL A 82 3.58 -14.44 18.70
C VAL A 82 4.04 -14.33 17.25
N GLN A 83 5.36 -14.43 16.99
CA GLN A 83 5.88 -14.45 15.61
C GLN A 83 5.40 -15.70 14.86
N ALA A 84 5.43 -16.87 15.52
CA ALA A 84 4.96 -18.11 14.90
C ALA A 84 3.47 -18.03 14.50
N ARG A 85 2.62 -17.41 15.33
CA ARG A 85 1.20 -17.20 15.00
C ARG A 85 1.03 -16.19 13.88
N ALA A 86 1.74 -15.06 13.94
CA ALA A 86 1.66 -14.01 12.92
C ALA A 86 2.05 -14.50 11.52
N VAL A 87 3.19 -15.21 11.38
CA VAL A 87 3.63 -15.73 10.08
C VAL A 87 2.68 -16.79 9.53
N LYS A 88 2.06 -17.61 10.39
CA LYS A 88 1.03 -18.56 9.99
C LYS A 88 -0.20 -17.85 9.43
N LEU A 89 -0.72 -16.82 10.11
CA LEU A 89 -1.86 -16.04 9.64
C LEU A 89 -1.56 -15.33 8.31
N ILE A 90 -0.36 -14.79 8.14
CA ILE A 90 0.06 -14.18 6.87
C ILE A 90 0.09 -15.25 5.77
N SER A 91 0.68 -16.41 6.01
CA SER A 91 0.72 -17.53 5.07
C SER A 91 -0.70 -17.94 4.63
N GLU A 92 -1.62 -18.09 5.59
CA GLU A 92 -3.04 -18.42 5.32
C GLU A 92 -3.74 -17.31 4.50
N ALA A 93 -3.52 -16.04 4.84
CA ALA A 93 -4.15 -14.91 4.15
C ALA A 93 -3.58 -14.68 2.75
N THR A 94 -2.27 -14.89 2.57
CA THR A 94 -1.59 -14.67 1.30
C THR A 94 -1.56 -15.89 0.38
N GLY A 95 -1.80 -17.10 0.90
CA GLY A 95 -1.65 -18.35 0.15
C GLY A 95 -0.21 -18.71 -0.21
N PHE A 96 0.80 -18.16 0.48
CA PHE A 96 2.23 -18.44 0.29
C PHE A 96 2.81 -19.24 1.46
N ASP A 97 3.89 -20.02 1.18
CA ASP A 97 4.45 -20.95 2.15
C ASP A 97 5.43 -20.30 3.13
N ARG A 98 6.19 -19.29 2.70
CA ARG A 98 7.29 -18.68 3.46
C ARG A 98 7.15 -17.18 3.54
N VAL A 99 7.38 -16.65 4.74
CA VAL A 99 7.21 -15.23 5.07
C VAL A 99 8.52 -14.66 5.62
N PHE A 100 8.93 -13.52 5.11
CA PHE A 100 9.94 -12.67 5.73
C PHE A 100 9.28 -11.40 6.26
N LEU A 101 9.59 -11.00 7.49
CA LEU A 101 9.05 -9.81 8.13
C LEU A 101 10.06 -8.66 8.15
N ALA A 102 9.58 -7.47 7.83
CA ALA A 102 10.29 -6.19 7.80
C ALA A 102 9.52 -5.13 8.59
N ASN A 103 9.97 -3.87 8.56
CA ASN A 103 9.32 -2.79 9.32
C ASN A 103 8.44 -1.88 8.45
N CYS A 104 8.61 -1.90 7.16
CA CYS A 104 7.85 -1.08 6.22
C CYS A 104 7.88 -1.65 4.80
N GLY A 105 7.08 -1.03 3.90
CA GLY A 105 7.02 -1.45 2.50
C GLY A 105 8.34 -1.31 1.74
N ALA A 106 9.13 -0.26 2.02
CA ALA A 106 10.43 -0.09 1.37
C ALA A 106 11.38 -1.24 1.71
N GLU A 107 11.47 -1.66 2.98
CA GLU A 107 12.28 -2.82 3.39
C GLU A 107 11.75 -4.14 2.78
N ALA A 108 10.43 -4.30 2.69
CA ALA A 108 9.82 -5.46 2.05
C ALA A 108 10.24 -5.56 0.57
N ASN A 109 10.15 -4.45 -0.16
CA ASN A 109 10.55 -4.37 -1.56
C ASN A 109 12.06 -4.52 -1.75
N GLU A 110 12.91 -3.98 -0.87
CA GLU A 110 14.37 -4.23 -0.86
C GLU A 110 14.66 -5.73 -0.76
N GLY A 111 13.98 -6.43 0.14
CA GLY A 111 14.14 -7.87 0.31
C GLY A 111 13.72 -8.65 -0.93
N ALA A 112 12.57 -8.30 -1.53
CA ALA A 112 12.07 -8.91 -2.75
C ALA A 112 13.01 -8.69 -3.95
N ILE A 113 13.50 -7.46 -4.14
CA ILE A 113 14.49 -7.10 -5.17
C ILE A 113 15.80 -7.89 -4.98
N LYS A 114 16.31 -7.97 -3.75
CA LYS A 114 17.51 -8.77 -3.45
C LYS A 114 17.31 -10.25 -3.75
N LEU A 115 16.14 -10.80 -3.40
CA LEU A 115 15.81 -12.20 -3.68
C LEU A 115 15.77 -12.45 -5.20
N ALA A 116 15.13 -11.56 -5.97
CA ALA A 116 15.06 -11.68 -7.41
C ALA A 116 16.44 -11.63 -8.08
N ARG A 117 17.30 -10.69 -7.69
CA ARG A 117 18.67 -10.61 -8.19
C ARG A 117 19.49 -11.86 -7.84
N LYS A 118 19.37 -12.36 -6.61
CA LYS A 118 20.06 -13.57 -6.19
C LYS A 118 19.57 -14.81 -6.93
N TYR A 119 18.25 -14.90 -7.18
CA TYR A 119 17.65 -15.93 -8.02
C TYR A 119 18.20 -15.85 -9.46
N GLY A 120 18.20 -14.67 -10.07
CA GLY A 120 18.73 -14.47 -11.42
C GLY A 120 20.19 -14.89 -11.55
N HIS A 121 21.05 -14.42 -10.66
CA HIS A 121 22.46 -14.82 -10.63
C HIS A 121 22.69 -16.34 -10.46
N SER A 122 21.78 -17.04 -9.81
CA SER A 122 21.86 -18.52 -9.70
C SER A 122 21.59 -19.23 -11.03
N LYS A 123 21.00 -18.53 -12.01
CA LYS A 123 20.70 -19.05 -13.34
C LYS A 123 21.74 -18.62 -14.37
N ASN A 124 22.14 -17.34 -14.34
CA ASN A 124 23.13 -16.73 -15.22
C ASN A 124 23.66 -15.44 -14.58
N ASP A 125 24.97 -15.22 -14.58
CA ASP A 125 25.61 -14.04 -13.98
C ASP A 125 25.14 -12.70 -14.57
N GLY A 126 24.67 -12.67 -15.83
CA GLY A 126 24.08 -11.49 -16.47
C GLY A 126 22.63 -11.20 -16.07
N LYS A 127 21.93 -12.13 -15.43
CA LYS A 127 20.50 -12.06 -15.14
C LYS A 127 20.21 -11.26 -13.86
N TYR A 128 20.20 -9.93 -13.97
CA TYR A 128 19.98 -9.03 -12.83
C TYR A 128 19.04 -7.85 -13.13
N ARG A 129 18.59 -7.70 -14.38
CA ARG A 129 17.71 -6.60 -14.77
C ARG A 129 16.31 -6.77 -14.16
N ILE A 130 15.72 -5.66 -13.80
CA ILE A 130 14.39 -5.56 -13.17
C ILE A 130 13.54 -4.63 -14.01
N ILE A 131 12.37 -5.08 -14.42
CA ILE A 131 11.41 -4.24 -15.12
C ILE A 131 10.36 -3.77 -14.12
N THR A 132 10.10 -2.46 -14.07
CA THR A 132 9.01 -1.85 -13.32
C THR A 132 8.13 -1.00 -14.25
N ALA A 133 7.04 -0.45 -13.72
CA ALA A 133 6.14 0.35 -14.53
C ALA A 133 6.33 1.86 -14.30
N VAL A 134 6.12 2.66 -15.34
CA VAL A 134 5.99 4.11 -15.23
C VAL A 134 4.84 4.44 -14.27
N HIS A 135 4.99 5.51 -13.48
CA HIS A 135 4.09 5.93 -12.40
C HIS A 135 4.00 4.99 -11.20
N SER A 136 4.75 3.88 -11.14
CA SER A 136 4.81 3.02 -9.96
C SER A 136 5.37 3.75 -8.73
N PHE A 137 5.11 3.18 -7.55
CA PHE A 137 5.72 3.62 -6.29
C PHE A 137 6.10 2.42 -5.42
N HIS A 138 7.40 2.18 -5.25
CA HIS A 138 7.92 1.02 -4.51
C HIS A 138 8.68 1.38 -3.24
N GLY A 139 8.92 2.66 -2.96
CA GLY A 139 9.57 3.15 -1.74
C GLY A 139 10.56 4.29 -1.94
N ARG A 140 11.32 4.60 -0.88
CA ARG A 140 12.24 5.76 -0.81
C ARG A 140 13.68 5.40 -0.46
N THR A 141 14.03 4.12 -0.31
CA THR A 141 15.43 3.67 -0.22
C THR A 141 16.06 3.66 -1.60
N MET A 142 17.38 3.58 -1.72
CA MET A 142 18.06 3.74 -3.02
C MET A 142 17.59 2.72 -4.07
N MET A 143 17.39 1.44 -3.72
CA MET A 143 16.87 0.46 -4.67
C MET A 143 15.38 0.69 -4.98
N THR A 144 14.57 0.96 -3.96
CA THR A 144 13.13 1.13 -4.15
C THR A 144 12.76 2.46 -4.81
N VAL A 145 13.54 3.53 -4.60
CA VAL A 145 13.34 4.79 -5.34
C VAL A 145 13.76 4.63 -6.80
N THR A 146 14.80 3.81 -7.07
CA THR A 146 15.16 3.45 -8.44
C THR A 146 14.06 2.60 -9.09
N ALA A 147 13.48 1.62 -8.37
CA ALA A 147 12.36 0.83 -8.88
C ALA A 147 11.09 1.67 -9.12
N THR A 148 10.95 2.82 -8.44
CA THR A 148 9.80 3.73 -8.58
C THR A 148 9.88 4.48 -9.91
N GLY A 149 8.96 4.18 -10.85
CA GLY A 149 8.93 4.75 -12.20
C GLY A 149 8.44 6.21 -12.25
N GLN A 150 8.97 7.08 -11.38
CA GLN A 150 8.61 8.50 -11.27
C GLN A 150 9.88 9.34 -11.13
N PRO A 151 10.38 9.97 -12.21
CA PRO A 151 11.65 10.72 -12.22
C PRO A 151 11.77 11.79 -11.12
N LYS A 152 10.65 12.42 -10.72
CA LYS A 152 10.63 13.43 -9.64
C LYS A 152 11.17 12.92 -8.29
N TYR A 153 11.12 11.60 -8.05
CA TYR A 153 11.62 10.98 -6.82
C TYR A 153 13.08 10.53 -6.92
N GLN A 154 13.62 10.48 -8.13
CA GLN A 154 14.96 10.00 -8.42
C GLN A 154 15.97 11.16 -8.57
N GLN A 155 15.50 12.33 -9.00
CA GLN A 155 16.31 13.49 -9.28
C GLN A 155 17.17 13.93 -8.07
N GLY A 156 18.49 14.06 -8.29
CA GLY A 156 19.45 14.50 -7.27
C GLY A 156 20.02 13.37 -6.41
N TYR A 157 19.70 12.10 -6.71
CA TYR A 157 20.23 10.94 -6.00
C TYR A 157 21.17 10.08 -6.88
N GLU A 158 21.51 10.56 -8.06
CA GLU A 158 22.38 9.85 -8.97
C GLU A 158 23.84 9.75 -8.43
N PRO A 159 24.57 8.66 -8.71
CA PRO A 159 24.18 7.55 -9.58
C PRO A 159 23.22 6.59 -8.90
N LEU A 160 22.11 6.25 -9.57
CA LEU A 160 21.14 5.26 -9.10
C LEU A 160 21.68 3.83 -9.30
N PRO A 161 21.24 2.85 -8.50
CA PRO A 161 21.53 1.44 -8.74
C PRO A 161 21.18 1.01 -10.17
N ALA A 162 22.11 0.38 -10.88
CA ALA A 162 21.93 -0.06 -12.26
C ALA A 162 20.96 -1.24 -12.39
N GLY A 163 20.43 -1.47 -13.61
CA GLY A 163 19.65 -2.63 -13.99
C GLY A 163 18.16 -2.49 -13.73
N PHE A 164 17.61 -1.29 -13.87
CA PHE A 164 16.17 -1.04 -13.86
C PHE A 164 15.72 -0.49 -15.21
N ASP A 165 14.64 -1.09 -15.73
CA ASP A 165 13.94 -0.64 -16.93
C ASP A 165 12.49 -0.30 -16.58
N TYR A 166 11.89 0.65 -17.32
CA TYR A 166 10.55 1.13 -17.07
C TYR A 166 9.68 0.97 -18.30
N VAL A 167 8.50 0.37 -18.13
CA VAL A 167 7.51 0.20 -19.21
C VAL A 167 6.22 0.94 -18.88
N SER A 168 5.45 1.29 -19.90
CA SER A 168 4.11 1.83 -19.71
C SER A 168 3.23 0.82 -18.96
N TYR A 169 2.56 1.27 -17.89
CA TYR A 169 1.69 0.41 -17.10
C TYR A 169 0.44 0.03 -17.90
N GLY A 170 0.11 -1.26 -17.92
CA GLY A 170 -1.01 -1.79 -18.69
C GLY A 170 -0.70 -2.09 -20.16
N ASP A 171 0.51 -1.81 -20.63
CA ASP A 171 0.95 -2.06 -22.01
C ASP A 171 1.78 -3.36 -22.08
N LEU A 172 1.13 -4.45 -22.52
CA LEU A 172 1.78 -5.76 -22.64
C LEU A 172 2.80 -5.80 -23.78
N GLU A 173 2.58 -5.05 -24.86
CA GLU A 173 3.53 -5.01 -25.99
C GLU A 173 4.82 -4.29 -25.57
N ALA A 174 4.73 -3.17 -24.87
CA ALA A 174 5.91 -2.50 -24.31
C ALA A 174 6.68 -3.41 -23.34
N LEU A 175 5.98 -4.24 -22.54
CA LEU A 175 6.65 -5.22 -21.68
C LEU A 175 7.36 -6.30 -22.49
N LYS A 176 6.75 -6.81 -23.56
CA LYS A 176 7.36 -7.83 -24.45
C LYS A 176 8.63 -7.32 -25.13
N GLU A 177 8.68 -6.05 -25.53
CA GLU A 177 9.83 -5.46 -26.20
C GLU A 177 11.08 -5.38 -25.31
N VAL A 178 10.91 -5.26 -24.00
CA VAL A 178 11.99 -5.10 -23.02
C VAL A 178 12.41 -6.42 -22.36
N MET A 179 11.55 -7.45 -22.42
CA MET A 179 11.81 -8.77 -21.84
C MET A 179 12.88 -9.54 -22.63
N ASP A 180 13.90 -10.00 -21.93
CA ASP A 180 14.97 -10.86 -22.45
C ASP A 180 15.54 -11.78 -21.35
N GLU A 181 16.59 -12.54 -21.69
CA GLU A 181 17.23 -13.54 -20.80
C GLU A 181 17.95 -12.90 -19.59
N ASP A 182 18.27 -11.61 -19.63
CA ASP A 182 18.96 -10.88 -18.54
C ASP A 182 17.99 -10.31 -17.50
N VAL A 183 16.68 -10.39 -17.75
CA VAL A 183 15.65 -9.93 -16.81
C VAL A 183 15.46 -10.95 -15.70
N CYS A 184 15.75 -10.60 -14.46
CA CYS A 184 15.55 -11.45 -13.30
C CYS A 184 14.14 -11.34 -12.70
N CYS A 185 13.48 -10.19 -12.85
CA CYS A 185 12.09 -10.06 -12.45
C CYS A 185 11.35 -8.90 -13.15
N VAL A 186 10.03 -9.03 -13.16
CA VAL A 186 9.07 -7.95 -13.42
C VAL A 186 8.39 -7.64 -12.09
N MET A 187 8.43 -6.36 -11.65
CA MET A 187 7.83 -5.91 -10.41
C MET A 187 6.71 -4.92 -10.69
N LEU A 188 5.49 -5.25 -10.32
CA LEU A 188 4.27 -4.48 -10.60
C LEU A 188 3.42 -4.32 -9.35
N GLU A 189 2.70 -3.20 -9.28
CA GLU A 189 1.53 -3.06 -8.40
C GLU A 189 0.32 -3.64 -9.13
N PRO A 190 -0.48 -4.55 -8.57
CA PRO A 190 -1.74 -5.00 -9.21
C PRO A 190 -2.75 -3.87 -9.40
N ILE A 191 -2.67 -2.84 -8.55
CA ILE A 191 -3.33 -1.55 -8.69
C ILE A 191 -2.30 -0.49 -8.31
N GLN A 192 -1.93 0.40 -9.22
CA GLN A 192 -1.05 1.52 -8.90
C GLN A 192 -1.76 2.52 -7.97
N GLY A 193 -1.33 2.60 -6.72
CA GLY A 193 -1.97 3.49 -5.74
C GLY A 193 -1.52 4.95 -5.86
N GLU A 194 -0.22 5.21 -5.72
CA GLU A 194 0.37 6.56 -5.78
C GLU A 194 0.35 7.14 -7.20
N GLY A 195 0.38 6.30 -8.20
CA GLY A 195 0.34 6.69 -9.62
C GLY A 195 -1.03 7.17 -10.10
N GLY A 196 -2.09 7.10 -9.28
CA GLY A 196 -3.42 7.60 -9.66
C GLY A 196 -4.53 6.54 -9.62
N VAL A 197 -4.40 5.50 -8.82
CA VAL A 197 -5.37 4.39 -8.68
C VAL A 197 -5.68 3.74 -10.04
N HIS A 198 -4.64 3.38 -10.79
CA HIS A 198 -4.81 2.69 -12.06
C HIS A 198 -4.99 1.19 -11.85
N VAL A 199 -6.08 0.64 -12.41
CA VAL A 199 -6.38 -0.79 -12.43
C VAL A 199 -6.10 -1.30 -13.84
N PRO A 200 -5.11 -2.20 -14.03
CA PRO A 200 -4.81 -2.73 -15.36
C PRO A 200 -5.84 -3.81 -15.74
N SER A 201 -5.84 -4.21 -16.99
CA SER A 201 -6.63 -5.37 -17.42
C SER A 201 -6.05 -6.68 -16.87
N ASP A 202 -6.88 -7.69 -16.71
CA ASP A 202 -6.43 -9.02 -16.28
C ASP A 202 -5.49 -9.64 -17.33
N GLU A 203 -5.69 -9.36 -18.63
CA GLU A 203 -4.83 -9.81 -19.73
C GLU A 203 -3.41 -9.27 -19.61
N TYR A 204 -3.23 -8.03 -19.12
CA TYR A 204 -1.91 -7.47 -18.89
C TYR A 204 -1.15 -8.23 -17.80
N LEU A 205 -1.79 -8.47 -16.65
CA LEU A 205 -1.16 -9.19 -15.54
C LEU A 205 -0.91 -10.66 -15.88
N GLN A 206 -1.84 -11.32 -16.59
CA GLN A 206 -1.68 -12.68 -17.09
C GLN A 206 -0.56 -12.77 -18.13
N GLY A 207 -0.48 -11.77 -19.02
CA GLY A 207 0.61 -11.66 -20.00
C GLY A 207 1.98 -11.45 -19.35
N ALA A 208 2.05 -10.61 -18.30
CA ALA A 208 3.27 -10.44 -17.51
C ALA A 208 3.72 -11.75 -16.85
N ARG A 209 2.77 -12.54 -16.29
CA ARG A 209 3.06 -13.87 -15.74
C ARG A 209 3.63 -14.80 -16.82
N ALA A 210 2.98 -14.87 -17.98
CA ALA A 210 3.42 -15.72 -19.08
C ALA A 210 4.81 -15.34 -19.62
N LEU A 211 5.13 -14.04 -19.66
CA LEU A 211 6.47 -13.57 -20.04
C LEU A 211 7.52 -13.94 -18.99
N CYS A 212 7.22 -13.78 -17.71
CA CYS A 212 8.12 -14.20 -16.64
C CYS A 212 8.38 -15.71 -16.71
N ASP A 213 7.35 -16.52 -16.93
CA ASP A 213 7.50 -18.00 -17.09
C ASP A 213 8.38 -18.35 -18.29
N LYS A 214 8.17 -17.68 -19.44
CA LYS A 214 8.95 -17.90 -20.67
C LYS A 214 10.44 -17.65 -20.49
N TYR A 215 10.78 -16.58 -19.76
CA TYR A 215 12.18 -16.16 -19.58
C TYR A 215 12.78 -16.59 -18.25
N ASP A 216 12.11 -17.46 -17.47
CA ASP A 216 12.52 -17.89 -16.12
C ASP A 216 12.84 -16.68 -15.19
N ALA A 217 12.05 -15.60 -15.32
CA ALA A 217 12.09 -14.42 -14.49
C ALA A 217 11.03 -14.51 -13.37
N LEU A 218 11.25 -13.83 -12.24
CA LEU A 218 10.25 -13.78 -11.18
C LEU A 218 9.21 -12.69 -11.46
N LEU A 219 7.95 -12.97 -11.17
CA LEU A 219 6.91 -11.96 -11.07
C LEU A 219 6.75 -11.55 -9.61
N ILE A 220 6.99 -10.25 -9.32
CA ILE A 220 6.80 -9.66 -7.99
C ILE A 220 5.55 -8.78 -8.03
N PHE A 221 4.58 -9.03 -7.15
CA PHE A 221 3.49 -8.10 -6.93
C PHE A 221 3.71 -7.30 -5.65
N ASP A 222 3.80 -5.97 -5.83
CA ASP A 222 3.78 -5.01 -4.74
C ASP A 222 2.33 -4.76 -4.32
N GLU A 223 1.91 -5.44 -3.26
CA GLU A 223 0.58 -5.30 -2.68
C GLU A 223 0.59 -4.52 -1.35
N ILE A 224 1.57 -3.65 -1.17
CA ILE A 224 1.69 -2.82 0.03
C ILE A 224 0.45 -1.94 0.22
N GLN A 225 -0.14 -1.44 -0.85
CA GLN A 225 -1.34 -0.59 -0.77
C GLN A 225 -2.63 -1.33 -1.13
N SER A 226 -2.59 -2.29 -2.03
CA SER A 226 -3.76 -3.03 -2.55
C SER A 226 -4.15 -4.25 -1.73
N GLY A 227 -3.25 -4.77 -0.89
CA GLY A 227 -3.48 -5.96 -0.09
C GLY A 227 -4.31 -5.75 1.16
N VAL A 228 -4.42 -6.80 1.96
CA VAL A 228 -5.04 -6.84 3.29
C VAL A 228 -6.52 -6.41 3.25
N GLY A 229 -7.30 -7.03 2.36
CA GLY A 229 -8.75 -6.82 2.25
C GLY A 229 -9.17 -5.59 1.46
N ARG A 230 -8.24 -4.67 1.12
CA ARG A 230 -8.52 -3.37 0.52
C ARG A 230 -9.38 -3.42 -0.74
N THR A 231 -9.16 -4.41 -1.59
CA THR A 231 -9.84 -4.57 -2.88
C THR A 231 -11.09 -5.46 -2.84
N GLY A 232 -11.46 -5.97 -1.66
CA GLY A 232 -12.54 -6.96 -1.52
C GLY A 232 -12.09 -8.41 -1.71
N GLN A 233 -10.79 -8.64 -1.75
CA GLN A 233 -10.11 -9.93 -1.59
C GLN A 233 -8.95 -9.71 -0.61
N TRP A 234 -8.42 -10.78 0.00
CA TRP A 234 -7.27 -10.65 0.90
C TRP A 234 -6.11 -9.92 0.24
N PHE A 235 -5.81 -10.29 -1.01
CA PHE A 235 -4.81 -9.62 -1.85
C PHE A 235 -5.36 -9.43 -3.26
N ALA A 236 -4.96 -8.34 -3.92
CA ALA A 236 -5.51 -7.96 -5.23
C ALA A 236 -5.20 -9.00 -6.31
N TYR A 237 -4.08 -9.71 -6.23
CA TYR A 237 -3.74 -10.76 -7.17
C TYR A 237 -4.81 -11.85 -7.26
N MET A 238 -5.59 -12.09 -6.19
CA MET A 238 -6.64 -13.10 -6.13
C MET A 238 -7.82 -12.82 -7.08
N HIS A 239 -7.92 -11.59 -7.59
CA HIS A 239 -8.89 -11.24 -8.63
C HIS A 239 -8.48 -11.68 -10.04
N THR A 240 -7.18 -11.88 -10.29
CA THR A 240 -6.61 -12.00 -11.63
C THR A 240 -6.48 -13.45 -12.12
N GLY A 241 -6.68 -14.41 -11.24
CA GLY A 241 -6.51 -15.84 -11.52
C GLY A 241 -5.05 -16.30 -11.69
N ILE A 242 -4.07 -15.41 -11.43
CA ILE A 242 -2.64 -15.73 -11.45
C ILE A 242 -2.03 -15.54 -10.07
N LYS A 243 -0.92 -16.20 -9.79
CA LYS A 243 -0.14 -16.04 -8.56
C LYS A 243 1.26 -15.51 -8.90
N PRO A 244 1.74 -14.42 -8.24
CA PRO A 244 3.12 -14.00 -8.41
C PRO A 244 4.08 -14.98 -7.72
N ASP A 245 5.37 -14.89 -8.03
CA ASP A 245 6.42 -15.65 -7.34
C ASP A 245 6.77 -15.05 -5.98
N VAL A 246 6.66 -13.72 -5.89
CA VAL A 246 6.90 -12.94 -4.67
C VAL A 246 5.77 -11.94 -4.48
N LEU A 247 5.25 -11.87 -3.27
CA LEU A 247 4.24 -10.91 -2.85
C LEU A 247 4.83 -10.02 -1.74
N THR A 248 4.83 -8.70 -1.92
CA THR A 248 5.22 -7.77 -0.85
C THR A 248 4.00 -7.13 -0.20
N PHE A 249 4.08 -6.89 1.10
CA PHE A 249 2.98 -6.33 1.90
C PHE A 249 3.50 -5.41 3.00
N ALA A 250 2.69 -4.44 3.41
CA ALA A 250 2.90 -3.56 4.57
C ALA A 250 1.57 -2.86 4.93
N LYS A 251 1.64 -1.62 5.39
CA LYS A 251 0.48 -0.75 5.64
C LYS A 251 -0.62 -1.45 6.45
N GLY A 252 -1.70 -1.84 5.83
CA GLY A 252 -2.87 -2.45 6.46
C GLY A 252 -2.60 -3.70 7.29
N ILE A 253 -1.49 -4.42 7.04
CA ILE A 253 -1.13 -5.64 7.75
C ILE A 253 -0.93 -5.44 9.26
N GLY A 254 -0.46 -4.24 9.64
CA GLY A 254 -0.23 -3.87 11.05
C GLY A 254 -1.34 -3.03 11.66
N GLY A 255 -2.39 -2.67 10.88
CA GLY A 255 -3.51 -1.86 11.36
C GLY A 255 -3.13 -0.47 11.89
N GLY A 256 -1.95 0.05 11.55
CA GLY A 256 -1.37 1.31 12.05
C GLY A 256 0.01 1.12 12.67
N PHE A 257 0.37 -0.10 13.09
CA PHE A 257 1.69 -0.40 13.62
C PHE A 257 2.72 -0.60 12.49
N PRO A 258 3.95 -0.03 12.58
CA PRO A 258 4.98 -0.17 11.56
C PRO A 258 5.41 -1.64 11.37
N THR A 259 5.07 -2.21 10.24
CA THR A 259 5.47 -3.56 9.84
C THR A 259 5.24 -3.76 8.34
N GLY A 260 5.88 -4.78 7.79
CA GLY A 260 5.74 -5.23 6.42
C GLY A 260 6.52 -6.51 6.20
N GLY A 261 6.63 -6.95 4.96
CA GLY A 261 7.35 -8.14 4.62
C GLY A 261 7.07 -8.60 3.20
N PHE A 262 7.57 -9.77 2.88
CA PHE A 262 7.28 -10.43 1.62
C PHE A 262 7.09 -11.94 1.83
N CYS A 263 6.37 -12.54 0.90
CA CYS A 263 6.10 -13.97 0.87
C CYS A 263 6.62 -14.59 -0.41
N VAL A 264 6.99 -15.87 -0.32
CA VAL A 264 7.37 -16.73 -1.45
C VAL A 264 6.82 -18.14 -1.26
N ASP A 265 6.70 -18.89 -2.34
CA ASP A 265 6.42 -20.32 -2.26
C ASP A 265 7.68 -21.11 -1.89
N GLU A 266 7.50 -22.35 -1.43
CA GLU A 266 8.57 -23.26 -1.03
C GLU A 266 9.67 -23.39 -2.09
N LYS A 267 9.29 -23.33 -3.38
CA LYS A 267 10.25 -23.40 -4.51
C LYS A 267 11.34 -22.32 -4.47
N LEU A 268 11.09 -21.17 -3.82
CA LEU A 268 12.04 -20.07 -3.68
C LEU A 268 12.67 -19.96 -2.28
N ALA A 269 12.24 -20.78 -1.32
CA ALA A 269 12.72 -20.73 0.05
C ALA A 269 14.23 -20.94 0.17
N HIS A 270 14.84 -21.67 -0.77
CA HIS A 270 16.27 -21.97 -0.82
C HIS A 270 17.16 -20.84 -1.36
N VAL A 271 16.56 -19.80 -1.99
CA VAL A 271 17.31 -18.69 -2.61
C VAL A 271 18.09 -17.90 -1.59
N PHE A 272 17.47 -17.59 -0.45
CA PHE A 272 18.17 -17.01 0.68
C PHE A 272 18.65 -18.09 1.67
N LYS A 273 19.85 -17.90 2.17
CA LYS A 273 20.45 -18.70 3.23
C LYS A 273 20.70 -17.82 4.47
N PRO A 274 20.89 -18.40 5.66
CA PRO A 274 21.28 -17.63 6.84
C PRO A 274 22.45 -16.68 6.54
N GLY A 275 22.27 -15.38 6.83
CA GLY A 275 23.24 -14.32 6.56
C GLY A 275 23.04 -13.53 5.26
N ASP A 276 22.20 -13.99 4.34
CA ASP A 276 21.98 -13.30 3.05
C ASP A 276 21.11 -12.03 3.19
N HIS A 277 20.16 -12.04 4.11
CA HIS A 277 19.24 -10.92 4.36
C HIS A 277 18.82 -10.92 5.82
N GLY A 278 18.40 -9.75 6.31
CA GLY A 278 17.96 -9.57 7.68
C GLY A 278 17.64 -8.12 8.02
N GLY A 279 17.14 -7.91 9.22
CA GLY A 279 16.88 -6.60 9.81
C GLY A 279 16.73 -6.74 11.32
N THR A 280 17.07 -5.70 12.07
CA THR A 280 17.05 -5.74 13.54
C THR A 280 15.62 -5.91 14.06
N PHE A 281 14.69 -5.11 13.58
CA PHE A 281 13.34 -5.01 14.15
C PHE A 281 12.26 -5.76 13.39
N GLY A 282 12.50 -6.19 12.15
CA GLY A 282 11.53 -6.95 11.36
C GLY A 282 11.09 -8.22 12.10
N GLY A 283 9.78 -8.41 12.26
CA GLY A 283 9.22 -9.55 12.99
C GLY A 283 9.35 -9.49 14.52
N ASN A 284 9.57 -8.28 15.10
CA ASN A 284 9.55 -8.13 16.55
C ASN A 284 8.19 -8.52 17.13
N ALA A 285 8.20 -8.93 18.41
CA ALA A 285 7.03 -9.46 19.07
C ALA A 285 5.84 -8.48 19.10
N LEU A 286 6.12 -7.19 19.25
CA LEU A 286 5.07 -6.17 19.29
C LEU A 286 4.40 -5.96 17.93
N ALA A 287 5.19 -5.95 16.84
CA ALA A 287 4.67 -5.91 15.47
C ALA A 287 3.86 -7.17 15.14
N CYS A 288 4.33 -8.35 15.56
CA CYS A 288 3.63 -9.61 15.36
C CYS A 288 2.28 -9.66 16.09
N ALA A 289 2.19 -9.10 17.30
CA ALA A 289 0.91 -8.96 18.02
C ALA A 289 -0.06 -8.04 17.28
N ALA A 290 0.44 -6.95 16.69
CA ALA A 290 -0.38 -6.06 15.86
C ALA A 290 -0.88 -6.76 14.58
N ILE A 291 -0.02 -7.53 13.90
CA ILE A 291 -0.39 -8.33 12.71
C ILE A 291 -1.46 -9.36 13.08
N GLU A 292 -1.24 -10.13 14.17
CA GLU A 292 -2.19 -11.14 14.64
C GLU A 292 -3.57 -10.50 14.92
N ALA A 293 -3.60 -9.39 15.65
CA ALA A 293 -4.84 -8.68 15.93
C ALA A 293 -5.51 -8.14 14.68
N ALA A 294 -4.75 -7.52 13.76
CA ALA A 294 -5.30 -6.94 12.54
C ALA A 294 -5.91 -8.01 11.64
N LEU A 295 -5.17 -9.08 11.31
CA LEU A 295 -5.67 -10.13 10.42
C LEU A 295 -6.83 -10.91 11.02
N THR A 296 -6.78 -11.22 12.32
CA THR A 296 -7.87 -11.91 13.02
C THR A 296 -9.15 -11.07 13.01
N THR A 297 -9.05 -9.78 13.33
CA THR A 297 -10.20 -8.86 13.32
C THR A 297 -10.79 -8.71 11.91
N ILE A 298 -9.94 -8.50 10.89
CA ILE A 298 -10.40 -8.39 9.48
C ILE A 298 -11.20 -9.64 9.09
N LYS A 299 -10.73 -10.82 9.48
CA LYS A 299 -11.39 -12.10 9.19
C LYS A 299 -12.69 -12.26 9.97
N GLU A 300 -12.66 -12.05 11.29
CA GLU A 300 -13.81 -12.30 12.19
C GLU A 300 -14.95 -11.31 11.94
N GLU A 301 -14.65 -10.07 11.58
CA GLU A 301 -15.64 -9.05 11.27
C GLU A 301 -16.07 -9.04 9.78
N GLY A 302 -15.55 -9.97 8.95
CA GLY A 302 -15.93 -10.08 7.53
C GLY A 302 -15.56 -8.83 6.72
N LEU A 303 -14.45 -8.14 7.08
CA LEU A 303 -14.12 -6.84 6.49
C LEU A 303 -13.64 -6.94 5.04
N VAL A 304 -13.20 -8.10 4.58
CA VAL A 304 -12.84 -8.33 3.17
C VAL A 304 -14.08 -8.27 2.29
N GLU A 305 -15.12 -9.01 2.65
CA GLU A 305 -16.41 -9.04 1.96
C GLU A 305 -17.11 -7.67 2.06
N ALA A 306 -17.08 -7.06 3.25
CA ALA A 306 -17.59 -5.72 3.46
C ALA A 306 -16.91 -4.67 2.57
N ALA A 307 -15.59 -4.78 2.36
CA ALA A 307 -14.87 -3.88 1.45
C ALA A 307 -15.30 -4.05 -0.02
N ALA A 308 -15.64 -5.27 -0.44
CA ALA A 308 -16.19 -5.51 -1.78
C ALA A 308 -17.57 -4.85 -1.95
N GLU A 309 -18.47 -5.02 -0.99
CA GLU A 309 -19.84 -4.47 -1.02
C GLU A 309 -19.85 -2.95 -0.94
N LYS A 310 -19.20 -2.39 0.08
CA LYS A 310 -19.08 -0.95 0.28
C LYS A 310 -18.32 -0.27 -0.85
N GLY A 311 -17.33 -0.96 -1.44
CA GLY A 311 -16.61 -0.48 -2.61
C GLY A 311 -17.52 -0.33 -3.83
N LYS A 312 -18.45 -1.26 -4.08
CA LYS A 312 -19.47 -1.15 -5.14
C LYS A 312 -20.42 0.01 -4.86
N TYR A 313 -20.89 0.15 -3.60
CA TYR A 313 -21.75 1.27 -3.20
C TYR A 313 -21.05 2.60 -3.45
N PHE A 314 -19.81 2.75 -2.96
CA PHE A 314 -19.04 3.99 -3.10
C PHE A 314 -18.72 4.31 -4.55
N MET A 315 -18.31 3.33 -5.34
CA MET A 315 -18.09 3.48 -6.79
C MET A 315 -19.37 4.01 -7.48
N GLY A 316 -20.54 3.48 -7.14
CA GLY A 316 -21.82 3.96 -7.66
C GLY A 316 -22.05 5.44 -7.36
N LYS A 317 -21.81 5.87 -6.13
CA LYS A 317 -21.89 7.28 -5.71
C LYS A 317 -20.92 8.19 -6.46
N LEU A 318 -19.69 7.75 -6.66
CA LEU A 318 -18.69 8.52 -7.44
C LEU A 318 -19.07 8.61 -8.93
N GLN A 319 -19.68 7.56 -9.49
CA GLN A 319 -20.21 7.61 -10.86
C GLN A 319 -21.40 8.59 -10.99
N GLU A 320 -22.24 8.71 -9.96
CA GLU A 320 -23.29 9.73 -9.90
C GLU A 320 -22.68 11.15 -9.92
N LEU A 321 -21.60 11.39 -9.16
CA LEU A 321 -20.85 12.66 -9.20
C LEU A 321 -20.24 12.92 -10.58
N LYS A 322 -19.64 11.92 -11.22
CA LYS A 322 -19.12 12.05 -12.59
C LYS A 322 -20.23 12.41 -13.57
N ALA A 323 -21.39 11.78 -13.47
CA ALA A 323 -22.54 12.09 -14.34
C ALA A 323 -23.07 13.52 -14.09
N LYS A 324 -23.04 14.00 -12.85
CA LYS A 324 -23.43 15.36 -12.48
C LYS A 324 -22.43 16.43 -12.95
N TYR A 325 -21.14 16.11 -12.96
CA TYR A 325 -20.05 17.04 -13.29
C TYR A 325 -19.11 16.49 -14.40
N PRO A 326 -19.65 16.18 -15.60
CA PRO A 326 -18.88 15.48 -16.64
C PRO A 326 -17.67 16.28 -17.16
N GLU A 327 -17.72 17.63 -17.07
CA GLU A 327 -16.62 18.51 -17.47
C GLU A 327 -15.52 18.63 -16.40
N LYS A 328 -15.80 18.21 -15.15
CA LYS A 328 -14.89 18.33 -14.01
C LYS A 328 -14.28 16.97 -13.64
N VAL A 329 -15.03 15.89 -13.72
CA VAL A 329 -14.62 14.52 -13.41
C VAL A 329 -14.46 13.72 -14.70
N THR A 330 -13.23 13.43 -15.07
CA THR A 330 -12.90 12.72 -16.32
C THR A 330 -13.08 11.21 -16.18
N GLU A 331 -12.69 10.65 -15.04
CA GLU A 331 -12.77 9.22 -14.77
C GLU A 331 -13.01 8.91 -13.29
N VAL A 332 -13.71 7.79 -13.04
CA VAL A 332 -13.77 7.15 -11.71
C VAL A 332 -13.38 5.71 -11.88
N ARG A 333 -12.40 5.25 -11.10
CA ARG A 333 -11.81 3.91 -11.20
C ARG A 333 -11.38 3.38 -9.84
N GLY A 334 -11.04 2.11 -9.78
CA GLY A 334 -10.58 1.44 -8.56
C GLY A 334 -11.29 0.11 -8.33
N ARG A 335 -11.05 -0.51 -7.17
CA ARG A 335 -11.65 -1.78 -6.76
C ARG A 335 -11.77 -1.85 -5.24
N GLY A 336 -12.91 -2.32 -4.73
CA GLY A 336 -13.18 -2.31 -3.29
C GLY A 336 -13.07 -0.89 -2.71
N LEU A 337 -12.33 -0.74 -1.64
CA LEU A 337 -12.10 0.55 -0.95
C LEU A 337 -10.76 1.21 -1.32
N ILE A 338 -10.27 1.03 -2.54
CA ILE A 338 -9.21 1.84 -3.15
C ILE A 338 -9.77 2.43 -4.43
N LEU A 339 -10.22 3.70 -4.35
CA LEU A 339 -10.93 4.39 -5.42
C LEU A 339 -10.21 5.69 -5.78
N GLY A 340 -10.27 6.04 -7.05
CA GLY A 340 -9.74 7.28 -7.62
C GLY A 340 -10.80 8.00 -8.43
N MET A 341 -10.93 9.31 -8.21
CA MET A 341 -11.73 10.21 -9.01
C MET A 341 -10.78 11.20 -9.69
N GLU A 342 -10.60 11.04 -11.00
CA GLU A 342 -9.71 11.89 -11.79
C GLU A 342 -10.42 13.15 -12.22
N LEU A 343 -9.74 14.28 -12.04
CA LEU A 343 -10.26 15.62 -12.33
C LEU A 343 -9.63 16.19 -13.60
N CYS A 344 -10.33 17.10 -14.29
CA CYS A 344 -9.85 17.78 -15.49
C CYS A 344 -8.67 18.74 -15.24
N LYS A 345 -8.39 19.09 -13.98
CA LYS A 345 -7.28 19.99 -13.55
C LYS A 345 -6.78 19.60 -12.15
N PRO A 346 -5.68 20.20 -11.64
CA PRO A 346 -5.13 19.86 -10.33
C PRO A 346 -6.13 19.91 -9.19
N GLY A 347 -6.19 18.83 -8.39
CA GLY A 347 -7.24 18.58 -7.40
C GLY A 347 -7.06 19.22 -6.02
N GLY A 348 -6.05 20.08 -5.83
CA GLY A 348 -5.76 20.69 -4.52
C GLY A 348 -6.94 21.48 -3.94
N ALA A 349 -7.67 22.21 -4.77
CA ALA A 349 -8.85 22.99 -4.32
C ALA A 349 -9.98 22.08 -3.80
N VAL A 350 -10.19 20.89 -4.39
CA VAL A 350 -11.15 19.91 -3.88
C VAL A 350 -10.72 19.37 -2.50
N VAL A 351 -9.42 19.08 -2.33
CA VAL A 351 -8.89 18.63 -1.03
C VAL A 351 -9.09 19.70 0.05
N GLU A 352 -8.79 20.97 -0.26
CA GLU A 352 -8.97 22.08 0.67
C GLU A 352 -10.44 22.32 1.04
N HIS A 353 -11.36 22.17 0.08
CA HIS A 353 -12.79 22.30 0.33
C HIS A 353 -13.29 21.16 1.23
N CYS A 354 -12.99 19.90 0.91
CA CYS A 354 -13.35 18.76 1.75
C CYS A 354 -12.81 18.90 3.18
N LEU A 355 -11.59 19.43 3.33
CA LEU A 355 -11.02 19.65 4.65
C LEU A 355 -11.81 20.68 5.48
N LYS A 356 -12.34 21.75 4.86
CA LYS A 356 -13.23 22.72 5.52
C LYS A 356 -14.56 22.09 5.93
N ASP A 357 -15.01 21.09 5.18
CA ASP A 357 -16.21 20.29 5.47
C ASP A 357 -15.91 19.10 6.40
N HIS A 358 -14.77 19.15 7.09
CA HIS A 358 -14.33 18.12 8.05
C HIS A 358 -14.17 16.71 7.44
N VAL A 359 -13.82 16.61 6.13
CA VAL A 359 -13.52 15.36 5.44
C VAL A 359 -12.10 15.40 4.92
N ILE A 360 -11.27 14.44 5.35
CA ILE A 360 -9.89 14.28 4.89
C ILE A 360 -9.87 13.37 3.66
N VAL A 361 -9.49 13.93 2.53
CA VAL A 361 -9.15 13.21 1.30
C VAL A 361 -7.77 13.63 0.83
N ASN A 362 -7.16 12.92 -0.13
CA ASN A 362 -5.92 13.40 -0.72
C ASN A 362 -5.95 13.38 -2.24
N CYS A 363 -5.12 14.22 -2.84
CA CYS A 363 -4.90 14.24 -4.28
C CYS A 363 -3.54 13.60 -4.60
N THR A 364 -3.53 12.55 -5.42
CA THR A 364 -2.33 11.92 -5.95
C THR A 364 -2.22 12.16 -7.47
N ALA A 365 -1.04 11.91 -8.06
CA ALA A 365 -0.79 12.14 -9.48
C ALA A 365 -1.17 13.55 -10.00
N GLY A 366 -1.36 14.52 -9.10
CA GLY A 366 -1.69 15.91 -9.40
C GLY A 366 -3.19 16.21 -9.52
N ASN A 367 -3.99 15.28 -10.03
CA ASN A 367 -5.41 15.51 -10.33
C ASN A 367 -6.34 14.34 -9.94
N VAL A 368 -5.87 13.32 -9.24
CA VAL A 368 -6.68 12.18 -8.80
C VAL A 368 -6.99 12.28 -7.32
N ILE A 369 -8.26 12.49 -6.97
CA ILE A 369 -8.72 12.36 -5.58
C ILE A 369 -8.75 10.88 -5.25
N ARG A 370 -7.83 10.47 -4.36
CA ARG A 370 -7.73 9.07 -3.91
C ARG A 370 -8.49 8.89 -2.60
N LEU A 371 -9.28 7.82 -2.55
CA LEU A 371 -10.18 7.48 -1.46
C LEU A 371 -9.83 6.08 -0.97
N VAL A 372 -9.26 6.01 0.22
CA VAL A 372 -8.78 4.76 0.85
C VAL A 372 -9.18 4.71 2.33
N PRO A 373 -10.49 4.82 2.66
CA PRO A 373 -10.97 4.85 4.03
C PRO A 373 -10.60 3.56 4.79
N PRO A 374 -10.72 3.53 6.13
CA PRO A 374 -10.68 2.28 6.89
C PRO A 374 -11.69 1.25 6.35
N LEU A 375 -11.40 -0.05 6.46
CA LEU A 375 -12.30 -1.12 5.98
C LEU A 375 -13.63 -1.17 6.75
N ILE A 376 -13.61 -0.63 7.98
CA ILE A 376 -14.80 -0.51 8.85
C ILE A 376 -15.76 0.61 8.44
N VAL A 377 -15.41 1.44 7.46
CA VAL A 377 -16.23 2.57 7.00
C VAL A 377 -17.69 2.14 6.77
N THR A 378 -18.64 2.98 7.14
CA THR A 378 -20.07 2.75 6.96
C THR A 378 -20.59 3.48 5.70
N GLU A 379 -21.74 3.05 5.15
CA GLU A 379 -22.40 3.74 4.04
C GLU A 379 -22.75 5.19 4.39
N LYS A 380 -23.15 5.44 5.65
CA LYS A 380 -23.42 6.81 6.12
C LYS A 380 -22.17 7.70 6.08
N GLU A 381 -21.00 7.16 6.45
CA GLU A 381 -19.73 7.89 6.36
C GLU A 381 -19.33 8.10 4.88
N ILE A 382 -19.58 7.12 4.01
CA ILE A 382 -19.40 7.26 2.57
C ILE A 382 -20.29 8.38 2.03
N ASP A 383 -21.58 8.41 2.39
CA ASP A 383 -22.50 9.47 1.97
C ASP A 383 -22.06 10.86 2.44
N THR A 384 -21.51 10.95 3.65
CA THR A 384 -20.94 12.20 4.18
C THR A 384 -19.75 12.68 3.32
N ALA A 385 -18.84 11.77 2.98
CA ALA A 385 -17.69 12.10 2.15
C ALA A 385 -18.11 12.47 0.71
N VAL A 386 -19.10 11.78 0.15
CA VAL A 386 -19.67 12.09 -1.17
C VAL A 386 -20.32 13.47 -1.17
N ALA A 387 -21.03 13.86 -0.10
CA ALA A 387 -21.62 15.18 0.01
C ALA A 387 -20.55 16.30 0.04
N ALA A 388 -19.44 16.09 0.76
CA ALA A 388 -18.32 17.04 0.76
C ALA A 388 -17.65 17.13 -0.63
N LEU A 389 -17.49 15.99 -1.32
CA LEU A 389 -16.97 15.98 -2.70
C LEU A 389 -17.93 16.69 -3.67
N ASP A 390 -19.24 16.51 -3.52
CA ASP A 390 -20.26 17.19 -4.34
C ASP A 390 -20.19 18.71 -4.16
N ALA A 391 -20.12 19.17 -2.91
CA ALA A 391 -19.97 20.60 -2.61
C ALA A 391 -18.65 21.16 -3.18
N ALA A 392 -17.54 20.44 -3.00
CA ALA A 392 -16.25 20.83 -3.55
C ALA A 392 -16.26 20.90 -5.08
N LEU A 393 -16.90 19.93 -5.75
CA LEU A 393 -17.03 19.91 -7.21
C LEU A 393 -17.96 21.02 -7.73
N ALA A 394 -18.97 21.44 -6.99
CA ALA A 394 -19.81 22.56 -7.38
C ALA A 394 -19.01 23.86 -7.58
N GLU A 395 -18.02 24.10 -6.72
CA GLU A 395 -17.13 25.28 -6.76
C GLU A 395 -15.87 25.07 -7.62
N PHE A 396 -15.49 23.81 -7.94
CA PHE A 396 -14.32 23.47 -8.73
C PHE A 396 -14.51 23.83 -10.20
#